data_4ff4d02877ea07001e2eaf051ed5c88b
#
_entry.id   4ff4d02877ea07001e2eaf051ed5c88b
#
_cell.length_a   1.000
_cell.length_b   1.000
_cell.length_c   1.000
_cell.angle_alpha   90.00
_cell.angle_beta   90.00
_cell.angle_gamma   90.00
#
_symmetry.space_group_name_H-M   'P 1'
#
loop_
_entity.id
_entity.type
_entity.pdbx_description
1 polymer ?
#
loop_
_entity_poly.entity_id
_entity_poly.type
_entity_poly.pdbx_seq_one_letter_code
_entity_poly.pdbx_strand_id
1 'polypeptide(L)'
;MQELKVERDGATLAVSYSPAGRTALVAVHGAGMGTRDWFLYGHLHERLPPAGIGVATFDRRGDGESTGEPSRGRFEVQADDAIAVAQALEVERFGLWGISQGGWVGPVAATRSDRVAFLVLLASTGVTPAAQMRYAVAEQLRRAGFGPDVVDRALKLRARAEAWLHGEPTPGLDEELKAAAGEPWWPLVFLPASAPPDVDTEAVRRELAKELFFEPEPVFAQVRVPTLLFYGDDDSWTPVQPSIKAWRGARGDEVEIVVIPGTGHEPTFEDGTIAPEYERKLVEWLAERAG
;
A
#
# COMPACT_ATOMS: atom_id res chain seq x y z
N MET A 1 -4.54 21.09 14.27
CA MET A 1 -3.52 20.16 13.77
C MET A 1 -2.17 20.63 14.32
N GLN A 2 -1.31 19.71 14.72
CA GLN A 2 0.03 19.95 15.28
C GLN A 2 1.05 19.40 14.30
N GLU A 3 2.18 20.10 14.13
CA GLU A 3 3.32 19.61 13.33
C GLU A 3 4.38 19.06 14.29
N LEU A 4 4.80 17.81 14.02
CA LEU A 4 5.79 17.10 14.83
C LEU A 4 6.95 16.64 13.93
N LYS A 5 8.10 16.41 14.56
CA LYS A 5 9.26 15.77 13.94
C LYS A 5 9.63 14.53 14.75
N VAL A 6 9.73 13.39 14.09
CA VAL A 6 10.05 12.11 14.73
C VAL A 6 11.36 11.60 14.20
N GLU A 7 12.34 11.49 15.08
CA GLU A 7 13.67 10.97 14.74
C GLU A 7 13.68 9.44 14.78
N ARG A 8 14.15 8.80 13.71
CA ARG A 8 14.32 7.37 13.64
C ARG A 8 15.39 6.93 12.64
N ASP A 9 16.37 6.16 13.11
CA ASP A 9 17.42 5.50 12.29
C ASP A 9 18.02 6.44 11.23
N GLY A 10 18.46 7.62 11.68
CA GLY A 10 19.10 8.65 10.85
C GLY A 10 18.14 9.41 9.91
N ALA A 11 16.84 9.25 10.07
CA ALA A 11 15.84 10.05 9.38
C ALA A 11 15.02 10.88 10.37
N THR A 12 14.54 12.03 9.91
CA THR A 12 13.54 12.87 10.57
C THR A 12 12.25 12.77 9.77
N LEU A 13 11.19 12.26 10.39
CA LEU A 13 9.86 12.14 9.78
C LEU A 13 9.03 13.38 10.10
N ALA A 14 8.50 14.05 9.09
CA ALA A 14 7.58 15.17 9.22
C ALA A 14 6.16 14.65 9.39
N VAL A 15 5.49 15.03 10.48
CA VAL A 15 4.19 14.47 10.89
C VAL A 15 3.20 15.60 11.14
N SER A 16 1.99 15.47 10.60
CA SER A 16 0.83 16.28 10.95
C SER A 16 -0.10 15.46 11.85
N TYR A 17 -0.42 15.99 13.03
CA TYR A 17 -1.24 15.30 14.02
C TYR A 17 -2.45 16.14 14.45
N SER A 18 -3.63 15.55 14.37
CA SER A 18 -4.87 16.05 14.95
C SER A 18 -5.20 15.26 16.22
N PRO A 19 -4.89 15.76 17.42
CA PRO A 19 -5.12 15.04 18.66
C PRO A 19 -6.61 14.92 18.96
N ALA A 20 -7.04 13.74 19.41
CA ALA A 20 -8.37 13.49 19.94
C ALA A 20 -8.39 12.20 20.78
N GLY A 21 -9.12 12.19 21.88
CA GLY A 21 -9.28 11.01 22.74
C GLY A 21 -7.97 10.38 23.21
N ARG A 22 -8.01 9.07 23.44
CA ARG A 22 -6.87 8.25 23.94
C ARG A 22 -6.32 7.26 22.89
N THR A 23 -6.97 7.23 21.74
CA THR A 23 -6.63 6.34 20.60
C THR A 23 -6.29 7.18 19.38
N ALA A 24 -5.25 6.83 18.66
CA ALA A 24 -4.89 7.48 17.40
C ALA A 24 -4.88 6.47 16.23
N LEU A 25 -5.11 7.00 15.04
CA LEU A 25 -4.92 6.33 13.76
C LEU A 25 -3.71 6.93 13.06
N VAL A 26 -2.74 6.11 12.68
CA VAL A 26 -1.58 6.53 11.89
C VAL A 26 -1.78 6.04 10.45
N ALA A 27 -1.72 6.96 9.49
CA ALA A 27 -1.90 6.63 8.08
C ALA A 27 -0.58 6.16 7.44
N VAL A 28 -0.65 5.05 6.71
CA VAL A 28 0.45 4.42 5.98
C VAL A 28 0.18 4.51 4.48
N HIS A 29 1.20 4.87 3.72
CA HIS A 29 1.09 5.23 2.32
C HIS A 29 0.89 4.04 1.36
N GLY A 30 0.21 4.32 0.24
CA GLY A 30 0.32 3.53 -0.99
C GLY A 30 1.68 3.75 -1.70
N ALA A 31 1.98 2.95 -2.72
CA ALA A 31 3.27 3.00 -3.42
C ALA A 31 3.55 4.37 -4.08
N GLY A 32 2.54 4.95 -4.73
CA GLY A 32 2.66 6.19 -5.49
C GLY A 32 2.64 7.47 -4.65
N MET A 33 2.21 7.40 -3.39
CA MET A 33 2.09 8.53 -2.48
C MET A 33 3.17 8.46 -1.42
N GLY A 34 3.73 9.59 -1.04
CA GLY A 34 4.77 9.64 -0.02
C GLY A 34 4.61 10.84 0.89
N THR A 35 3.67 11.75 0.61
CA THR A 35 3.46 12.98 1.38
C THR A 35 2.14 12.97 2.14
N ARG A 36 2.10 13.72 3.25
CA ARG A 36 0.99 13.79 4.19
C ARG A 36 -0.17 14.69 3.75
N ASP A 37 -0.08 15.31 2.57
CA ASP A 37 -1.04 16.27 2.02
C ASP A 37 -2.07 15.66 1.05
N TRP A 38 -2.11 14.32 0.95
CA TRP A 38 -3.06 13.65 0.08
C TRP A 38 -4.51 13.82 0.56
N PHE A 39 -5.47 13.95 -0.36
CA PHE A 39 -6.86 14.30 -0.05
C PHE A 39 -7.55 13.31 0.92
N LEU A 40 -7.28 12.01 0.83
CA LEU A 40 -7.83 11.03 1.77
C LEU A 40 -7.28 11.21 3.19
N TYR A 41 -6.05 11.70 3.35
CA TYR A 41 -5.54 12.03 4.68
C TYR A 41 -6.23 13.26 5.26
N GLY A 42 -6.50 14.29 4.44
CA GLY A 42 -7.32 15.43 4.82
C GLY A 42 -8.70 14.99 5.32
N HIS A 43 -9.33 14.05 4.61
CA HIS A 43 -10.61 13.45 5.03
C HIS A 43 -10.51 12.76 6.41
N LEU A 44 -9.46 11.98 6.68
CA LEU A 44 -9.26 11.36 8.00
C LEU A 44 -9.15 12.42 9.11
N HIS A 45 -8.36 13.49 8.88
CA HIS A 45 -8.19 14.60 9.81
C HIS A 45 -9.48 15.38 10.07
N GLU A 46 -10.40 15.42 9.11
CA GLU A 46 -11.71 16.07 9.26
C GLU A 46 -12.70 15.20 10.04
N ARG A 47 -12.76 13.89 9.73
CA ARG A 47 -13.83 13.00 10.17
C ARG A 47 -13.59 12.31 11.50
N LEU A 48 -12.36 11.98 11.84
CA LEU A 48 -12.09 11.12 12.97
C LEU A 48 -11.91 11.84 14.31
N PRO A 49 -11.30 13.03 14.39
CA PRO A 49 -11.18 13.74 15.66
C PRO A 49 -12.51 14.05 16.34
N PRO A 50 -13.60 14.43 15.63
CA PRO A 50 -14.93 14.57 16.24
C PRO A 50 -15.48 13.27 16.84
N ALA A 51 -15.03 12.10 16.35
CA ALA A 51 -15.39 10.78 16.88
C ALA A 51 -14.46 10.31 18.02
N GLY A 52 -13.56 11.17 18.51
CA GLY A 52 -12.67 10.89 19.63
C GLY A 52 -11.39 10.13 19.23
N ILE A 53 -11.03 10.10 17.94
CA ILE A 53 -9.86 9.39 17.44
C ILE A 53 -8.86 10.40 16.87
N GLY A 54 -7.65 10.45 17.46
CA GLY A 54 -6.56 11.24 16.91
C GLY A 54 -6.12 10.71 15.56
N VAL A 55 -5.64 11.59 14.67
CA VAL A 55 -5.14 11.20 13.34
C VAL A 55 -3.74 11.74 13.14
N ALA A 56 -2.81 10.87 12.77
CA ALA A 56 -1.47 11.25 12.36
C ALA A 56 -1.23 10.80 10.91
N THR A 57 -0.76 11.75 10.11
CA THR A 57 -0.21 11.50 8.77
C THR A 57 1.24 11.96 8.76
N PHE A 58 2.09 11.36 7.94
CA PHE A 58 3.49 11.75 7.90
C PHE A 58 4.04 11.63 6.48
N ASP A 59 5.08 12.37 6.15
CA ASP A 59 5.81 12.17 4.92
C ASP A 59 6.66 10.91 5.07
N ARG A 60 6.56 9.99 4.11
CA ARG A 60 7.40 8.80 4.10
C ARG A 60 8.88 9.20 4.05
N ARG A 61 9.73 8.43 4.71
CA ARG A 61 11.18 8.60 4.69
C ARG A 61 11.70 8.84 3.26
N GLY A 62 12.40 9.97 3.06
CA GLY A 62 12.93 10.41 1.77
C GLY A 62 11.92 11.06 0.83
N ASP A 63 10.67 11.26 1.26
CA ASP A 63 9.64 12.02 0.54
C ASP A 63 9.27 13.31 1.31
N GLY A 64 8.74 14.31 0.63
CA GLY A 64 8.24 15.56 1.21
C GLY A 64 9.27 16.28 2.07
N GLU A 65 8.92 16.57 3.33
CA GLU A 65 9.79 17.20 4.33
C GLU A 65 10.53 16.17 5.21
N SER A 66 10.29 14.87 5.00
CA SER A 66 11.01 13.81 5.70
C SER A 66 12.37 13.57 5.07
N THR A 67 13.38 13.35 5.91
CA THR A 67 14.75 13.06 5.49
C THR A 67 15.05 11.56 5.45
N GLY A 68 16.29 11.20 5.16
CA GLY A 68 16.79 9.83 5.16
C GLY A 68 16.69 9.13 3.81
N GLU A 69 17.19 7.90 3.76
CA GLU A 69 17.14 7.09 2.54
C GLU A 69 15.72 6.68 2.19
N PRO A 70 15.28 6.84 0.93
CA PRO A 70 13.93 6.47 0.51
C PRO A 70 13.57 5.03 0.89
N SER A 71 12.37 4.85 1.43
CA SER A 71 11.92 3.55 1.92
C SER A 71 10.85 2.87 1.04
N ARG A 72 10.67 3.34 -0.21
CA ARG A 72 9.74 2.72 -1.17
C ARG A 72 10.10 1.25 -1.35
N GLY A 73 9.11 0.37 -1.26
CA GLY A 73 9.30 -1.07 -1.34
C GLY A 73 9.93 -1.76 -0.11
N ARG A 74 10.40 -0.99 0.87
CA ARG A 74 11.00 -1.53 2.11
C ARG A 74 9.93 -1.57 3.21
N PHE A 75 9.08 -2.58 3.18
CA PHE A 75 7.87 -2.64 4.02
C PHE A 75 8.18 -2.65 5.52
N GLU A 76 9.24 -3.34 5.95
CA GLU A 76 9.66 -3.36 7.36
C GLU A 76 10.13 -1.99 7.83
N VAL A 77 10.84 -1.23 6.99
CA VAL A 77 11.28 0.13 7.33
C VAL A 77 10.08 1.06 7.45
N GLN A 78 9.12 0.98 6.51
CA GLN A 78 7.90 1.77 6.57
C GLN A 78 7.04 1.40 7.78
N ALA A 79 6.96 0.13 8.13
CA ALA A 79 6.25 -0.35 9.31
C ALA A 79 6.87 0.21 10.60
N ASP A 80 8.19 0.14 10.70
CA ASP A 80 8.93 0.67 11.84
C ASP A 80 8.82 2.20 11.95
N ASP A 81 8.81 2.93 10.81
CA ASP A 81 8.58 4.38 10.78
C ASP A 81 7.16 4.72 11.29
N ALA A 82 6.13 3.99 10.84
CA ALA A 82 4.77 4.19 11.33
C ALA A 82 4.62 3.91 12.83
N ILE A 83 5.29 2.88 13.34
CA ILE A 83 5.35 2.58 14.78
C ILE A 83 6.05 3.71 15.55
N ALA A 84 7.16 4.25 15.02
CA ALA A 84 7.87 5.36 15.64
C ALA A 84 7.02 6.64 15.70
N VAL A 85 6.31 6.96 14.61
CA VAL A 85 5.32 8.05 14.59
C VAL A 85 4.28 7.84 15.68
N ALA A 86 3.67 6.66 15.75
CA ALA A 86 2.66 6.34 16.76
C ALA A 86 3.20 6.44 18.20
N GLN A 87 4.44 6.06 18.43
CA GLN A 87 5.10 6.13 19.74
C GLN A 87 5.38 7.57 20.19
N ALA A 88 5.57 8.48 19.23
CA ALA A 88 5.75 9.89 19.52
C ALA A 88 4.43 10.63 19.85
N LEU A 89 3.28 10.00 19.56
CA LEU A 89 1.97 10.50 19.98
C LEU A 89 1.73 10.08 21.44
N GLU A 90 1.35 10.99 22.29
CA GLU A 90 1.03 10.69 23.70
C GLU A 90 -0.35 10.01 23.83
N VAL A 91 -0.50 8.82 23.21
CA VAL A 91 -1.75 8.05 23.19
C VAL A 91 -1.56 6.67 23.82
N GLU A 92 -2.64 6.11 24.36
CA GLU A 92 -2.61 4.80 25.01
C GLU A 92 -2.57 3.67 23.99
N ARG A 93 -3.30 3.81 22.89
CA ARG A 93 -3.41 2.84 21.82
C ARG A 93 -3.33 3.52 20.46
N PHE A 94 -2.89 2.82 19.47
CA PHE A 94 -2.97 3.28 18.10
C PHE A 94 -3.35 2.15 17.15
N GLY A 95 -4.03 2.51 16.09
CA GLY A 95 -4.25 1.65 14.94
C GLY A 95 -3.54 2.21 13.71
N LEU A 96 -3.51 1.40 12.65
CA LEU A 96 -2.96 1.81 11.37
C LEU A 96 -4.07 1.84 10.31
N TRP A 97 -4.08 2.88 9.51
CA TRP A 97 -4.84 2.96 8.28
C TRP A 97 -3.86 2.86 7.12
N GLY A 98 -4.12 1.97 6.18
CA GLY A 98 -3.23 1.78 5.03
C GLY A 98 -4.01 1.56 3.75
N ILE A 99 -3.47 2.04 2.63
CA ILE A 99 -4.04 1.81 1.31
C ILE A 99 -3.00 1.16 0.39
N SER A 100 -3.45 0.21 -0.46
CA SER A 100 -2.59 -0.40 -1.48
C SER A 100 -1.33 -1.02 -0.84
N GLN A 101 -0.13 -0.50 -1.10
CA GLN A 101 1.11 -0.91 -0.43
C GLN A 101 1.00 -0.83 1.10
N GLY A 102 0.29 0.17 1.65
CA GLY A 102 -0.03 0.27 3.07
C GLY A 102 -0.80 -0.93 3.61
N GLY A 103 -1.52 -1.65 2.74
CA GLY A 103 -2.19 -2.92 3.05
C GLY A 103 -1.23 -4.09 3.28
N TRP A 104 0.06 -3.98 2.95
CA TRP A 104 1.13 -4.89 3.36
C TRP A 104 1.90 -4.34 4.56
N VAL A 105 2.19 -3.05 4.56
CA VAL A 105 2.96 -2.39 5.64
C VAL A 105 2.22 -2.44 6.98
N GLY A 106 0.90 -2.20 7.00
CA GLY A 106 0.09 -2.27 8.22
C GLY A 106 0.15 -3.63 8.92
N PRO A 107 -0.11 -4.75 8.23
CA PRO A 107 0.09 -6.10 8.77
C PRO A 107 1.51 -6.37 9.25
N VAL A 108 2.55 -5.96 8.49
CA VAL A 108 3.95 -6.08 8.94
C VAL A 108 4.14 -5.33 10.26
N ALA A 109 3.65 -4.11 10.40
CA ALA A 109 3.74 -3.35 11.65
C ALA A 109 3.01 -4.04 12.81
N ALA A 110 1.83 -4.63 12.55
CA ALA A 110 1.07 -5.36 13.57
C ALA A 110 1.77 -6.63 14.07
N THR A 111 2.67 -7.23 13.27
CA THR A 111 3.51 -8.36 13.72
C THR A 111 4.76 -7.92 14.48
N ARG A 112 5.11 -6.63 14.44
CA ARG A 112 6.33 -6.05 15.01
C ARG A 112 6.10 -5.26 16.30
N SER A 113 4.84 -4.93 16.61
CA SER A 113 4.51 -4.14 17.80
C SER A 113 3.16 -4.54 18.40
N ASP A 114 3.18 -5.00 19.64
CA ASP A 114 1.98 -5.33 20.43
C ASP A 114 1.12 -4.08 20.77
N ARG A 115 1.63 -2.87 20.50
CA ARG A 115 0.89 -1.63 20.69
C ARG A 115 -0.06 -1.30 19.54
N VAL A 116 0.08 -1.96 18.38
CA VAL A 116 -0.92 -1.85 17.30
C VAL A 116 -2.21 -2.50 17.78
N ALA A 117 -3.26 -1.73 17.91
CA ALA A 117 -4.53 -2.18 18.49
C ALA A 117 -5.55 -2.63 17.44
N PHE A 118 -5.45 -2.13 16.21
CA PHE A 118 -6.33 -2.48 15.10
C PHE A 118 -5.75 -2.03 13.74
N LEU A 119 -6.31 -2.59 12.67
CA LEU A 119 -5.99 -2.21 11.29
C LEU A 119 -7.25 -1.81 10.53
N VAL A 120 -7.13 -0.75 9.72
CA VAL A 120 -8.08 -0.38 8.66
C VAL A 120 -7.32 -0.35 7.35
N LEU A 121 -7.65 -1.24 6.43
CA LEU A 121 -6.87 -1.40 5.21
C LEU A 121 -7.76 -1.29 3.97
N LEU A 122 -7.34 -0.47 3.02
CA LEU A 122 -8.01 -0.24 1.75
C LEU A 122 -7.21 -0.91 0.64
N ALA A 123 -7.90 -1.63 -0.24
CA ALA A 123 -7.27 -2.34 -1.36
C ALA A 123 -6.05 -3.19 -0.92
N SER A 124 -6.14 -3.83 0.26
CA SER A 124 -5.08 -4.70 0.80
C SER A 124 -4.94 -5.95 -0.04
N THR A 125 -3.84 -6.03 -0.78
CA THR A 125 -3.63 -7.10 -1.75
C THR A 125 -3.15 -8.39 -1.09
N GLY A 126 -3.84 -9.50 -1.34
CA GLY A 126 -3.55 -10.82 -0.78
C GLY A 126 -2.64 -11.68 -1.65
N VAL A 127 -2.09 -11.12 -2.73
CA VAL A 127 -1.10 -11.78 -3.60
C VAL A 127 0.21 -11.01 -3.55
N THR A 128 1.29 -11.60 -4.07
CA THR A 128 2.59 -10.91 -4.14
C THR A 128 2.49 -9.63 -4.98
N PRO A 129 3.31 -8.61 -4.73
CA PRO A 129 3.38 -7.41 -5.57
C PRO A 129 3.59 -7.72 -7.06
N ALA A 130 4.41 -8.72 -7.40
CA ALA A 130 4.57 -9.17 -8.79
C ALA A 130 3.25 -9.68 -9.39
N ALA A 131 2.50 -10.49 -8.67
CA ALA A 131 1.20 -11.01 -9.12
C ALA A 131 0.15 -9.89 -9.23
N GLN A 132 0.13 -8.97 -8.26
CA GLN A 132 -0.71 -7.77 -8.30
C GLN A 132 -0.38 -6.92 -9.53
N MET A 133 0.89 -6.66 -9.81
CA MET A 133 1.29 -5.86 -10.98
C MET A 133 0.93 -6.54 -12.31
N ARG A 134 1.01 -7.88 -12.41
CA ARG A 134 0.52 -8.59 -13.59
C ARG A 134 -0.99 -8.40 -13.79
N TYR A 135 -1.77 -8.48 -12.71
CA TYR A 135 -3.20 -8.18 -12.74
C TYR A 135 -3.45 -6.75 -13.21
N ALA A 136 -2.82 -5.77 -12.57
CA ALA A 136 -2.99 -4.35 -12.87
C ALA A 136 -2.66 -4.02 -14.34
N VAL A 137 -1.53 -4.51 -14.85
CA VAL A 137 -1.15 -4.33 -16.26
C VAL A 137 -2.21 -4.90 -17.20
N ALA A 138 -2.69 -6.11 -16.94
CA ALA A 138 -3.73 -6.72 -17.77
C ALA A 138 -5.02 -5.89 -17.77
N GLU A 139 -5.47 -5.42 -16.61
CA GLU A 139 -6.69 -4.60 -16.48
C GLU A 139 -6.51 -3.21 -17.11
N GLN A 140 -5.39 -2.54 -16.88
CA GLN A 140 -5.11 -1.23 -17.47
C GLN A 140 -5.08 -1.31 -19.01
N LEU A 141 -4.45 -2.33 -19.57
CA LEU A 141 -4.40 -2.53 -21.02
C LEU A 141 -5.78 -2.82 -21.61
N ARG A 142 -6.60 -3.67 -20.97
CA ARG A 142 -7.97 -3.96 -21.42
C ARG A 142 -8.85 -2.71 -21.38
N ARG A 143 -8.79 -1.93 -20.30
CA ARG A 143 -9.54 -0.67 -20.16
C ARG A 143 -9.11 0.38 -21.17
N ALA A 144 -7.82 0.37 -21.56
CA ALA A 144 -7.32 1.23 -22.63
C ALA A 144 -7.67 0.74 -24.04
N GLY A 145 -8.40 -0.37 -24.17
CA GLY A 145 -8.87 -0.91 -25.45
C GLY A 145 -7.86 -1.74 -26.22
N PHE A 146 -6.75 -2.18 -25.58
CA PHE A 146 -5.80 -3.07 -26.22
C PHE A 146 -6.32 -4.51 -26.27
N GLY A 147 -6.07 -5.17 -27.41
CA GLY A 147 -6.49 -6.55 -27.63
C GLY A 147 -5.68 -7.58 -26.82
N PRO A 148 -6.17 -8.84 -26.76
CA PRO A 148 -5.57 -9.91 -25.99
C PRO A 148 -4.09 -10.19 -26.36
N ASP A 149 -3.73 -10.01 -27.63
CA ASP A 149 -2.33 -10.23 -28.10
C ASP A 149 -1.36 -9.23 -27.47
N VAL A 150 -1.79 -7.96 -27.30
CA VAL A 150 -0.98 -6.92 -26.64
C VAL A 150 -0.86 -7.22 -25.16
N VAL A 151 -1.95 -7.61 -24.51
CA VAL A 151 -1.95 -8.01 -23.10
C VAL A 151 -0.98 -9.16 -22.86
N ASP A 152 -1.04 -10.20 -23.72
CA ASP A 152 -0.15 -11.35 -23.62
C ASP A 152 1.33 -10.99 -23.82
N ARG A 153 1.64 -10.13 -24.81
CA ARG A 153 3.02 -9.62 -25.02
C ARG A 153 3.53 -8.87 -23.79
N ALA A 154 2.72 -7.97 -23.24
CA ALA A 154 3.09 -7.18 -22.07
C ALA A 154 3.34 -8.08 -20.84
N LEU A 155 2.46 -9.05 -20.58
CA LEU A 155 2.62 -9.98 -19.47
C LEU A 155 3.83 -10.91 -19.63
N LYS A 156 4.13 -11.37 -20.85
CA LYS A 156 5.35 -12.14 -21.14
C LYS A 156 6.61 -11.34 -20.88
N LEU A 157 6.62 -10.07 -21.29
CA LEU A 157 7.76 -9.18 -21.03
C LEU A 157 7.96 -8.96 -19.53
N ARG A 158 6.88 -8.74 -18.79
CA ARG A 158 6.95 -8.64 -17.31
C ARG A 158 7.49 -9.94 -16.69
N ALA A 159 6.98 -11.10 -17.10
CA ALA A 159 7.47 -12.39 -16.59
C ALA A 159 8.97 -12.56 -16.82
N ARG A 160 9.50 -12.11 -17.96
CA ARG A 160 10.95 -12.12 -18.23
C ARG A 160 11.73 -11.15 -17.33
N ALA A 161 11.18 -9.94 -17.10
CA ALA A 161 11.79 -9.00 -16.16
C ALA A 161 11.78 -9.54 -14.72
N GLU A 162 10.72 -10.20 -14.30
CA GLU A 162 10.63 -10.85 -13.00
C GLU A 162 11.61 -12.04 -12.87
N ALA A 163 11.77 -12.85 -13.92
CA ALA A 163 12.78 -13.92 -13.98
C ALA A 163 14.21 -13.36 -13.85
N TRP A 164 14.48 -12.21 -14.50
CA TRP A 164 15.76 -11.51 -14.33
C TRP A 164 15.99 -11.06 -12.86
N LEU A 165 14.94 -10.59 -12.18
CA LEU A 165 15.03 -10.24 -10.76
C LEU A 165 15.31 -11.45 -9.87
N HIS A 166 14.83 -12.62 -10.24
CA HIS A 166 15.19 -13.90 -9.59
C HIS A 166 16.61 -14.38 -9.89
N GLY A 167 17.34 -13.68 -10.75
CA GLY A 167 18.71 -14.07 -11.16
C GLY A 167 18.74 -15.13 -12.25
N GLU A 168 17.60 -15.41 -12.90
CA GLU A 168 17.53 -16.34 -14.03
C GLU A 168 18.17 -15.72 -15.28
N PRO A 169 18.80 -16.52 -16.14
CA PRO A 169 19.30 -16.03 -17.42
C PRO A 169 18.15 -15.54 -18.33
N THR A 170 18.17 -14.29 -18.71
CA THR A 170 17.17 -13.68 -19.61
C THR A 170 17.85 -13.01 -20.80
N PRO A 171 18.47 -13.80 -21.70
CA PRO A 171 19.20 -13.24 -22.85
C PRO A 171 18.25 -12.39 -23.70
N GLY A 172 18.74 -11.24 -24.16
CA GLY A 172 18.00 -10.31 -25.01
C GLY A 172 16.91 -9.50 -24.30
N LEU A 173 16.80 -9.55 -22.96
CA LEU A 173 15.78 -8.80 -22.23
C LEU A 173 15.94 -7.27 -22.42
N ASP A 174 17.16 -6.77 -22.41
CA ASP A 174 17.41 -5.33 -22.57
C ASP A 174 16.97 -4.81 -23.95
N GLU A 175 17.24 -5.59 -25.01
CA GLU A 175 16.78 -5.30 -26.36
C GLU A 175 15.26 -5.36 -26.47
N GLU A 176 14.61 -6.34 -25.83
CA GLU A 176 13.16 -6.44 -25.80
C GLU A 176 12.50 -5.26 -25.07
N LEU A 177 13.04 -4.84 -23.92
CA LEU A 177 12.57 -3.66 -23.17
C LEU A 177 12.68 -2.40 -24.02
N LYS A 178 13.85 -2.17 -24.64
CA LYS A 178 14.08 -1.02 -25.52
C LYS A 178 13.14 -1.03 -26.74
N ALA A 179 12.93 -2.17 -27.35
CA ALA A 179 12.00 -2.29 -28.49
C ALA A 179 10.56 -2.04 -28.07
N ALA A 180 10.14 -2.53 -26.90
CA ALA A 180 8.80 -2.33 -26.38
C ALA A 180 8.55 -0.88 -25.88
N ALA A 181 9.58 -0.16 -25.46
CA ALA A 181 9.47 1.21 -24.95
C ALA A 181 8.88 2.22 -25.96
N GLY A 182 8.93 1.91 -27.25
CA GLY A 182 8.32 2.71 -28.32
C GLY A 182 6.85 2.38 -28.62
N GLU A 183 6.30 1.36 -28.01
CA GLU A 183 4.93 0.88 -28.27
C GLU A 183 3.89 1.74 -27.53
N PRO A 184 2.68 1.96 -28.10
CA PRO A 184 1.63 2.77 -27.46
C PRO A 184 1.16 2.24 -26.10
N TRP A 185 1.29 0.95 -25.86
CA TRP A 185 0.90 0.28 -24.60
C TRP A 185 1.99 0.34 -23.51
N TRP A 186 3.21 0.75 -23.85
CA TRP A 186 4.35 0.75 -22.93
C TRP A 186 4.11 1.49 -21.60
N PRO A 187 3.49 2.70 -21.56
CA PRO A 187 3.24 3.41 -20.31
C PRO A 187 2.43 2.62 -19.28
N LEU A 188 1.64 1.63 -19.73
CA LEU A 188 0.79 0.81 -18.87
C LEU A 188 1.46 -0.47 -18.37
N VAL A 189 2.71 -0.73 -18.74
CA VAL A 189 3.43 -1.96 -18.33
C VAL A 189 4.22 -1.75 -17.03
N PHE A 190 4.53 -0.52 -16.67
CA PHE A 190 5.28 -0.18 -15.45
C PHE A 190 6.61 -0.92 -15.33
N LEU A 191 7.35 -0.99 -16.42
CA LEU A 191 8.72 -1.52 -16.48
C LEU A 191 9.69 -0.40 -16.88
N PRO A 192 10.97 -0.50 -16.46
CA PRO A 192 12.01 0.40 -16.98
C PRO A 192 12.28 0.08 -18.45
N ALA A 193 12.60 1.11 -19.24
CA ALA A 193 12.87 0.99 -20.68
C ALA A 193 14.18 0.23 -21.01
N SER A 194 14.96 -0.11 -20.00
CA SER A 194 16.19 -0.91 -20.12
C SER A 194 16.46 -1.61 -18.80
N ALA A 195 17.19 -2.72 -18.84
CA ALA A 195 17.74 -3.32 -17.62
C ALA A 195 18.67 -2.30 -16.94
N PRO A 196 18.73 -2.25 -15.60
CA PRO A 196 19.63 -1.34 -14.90
C PRO A 196 21.07 -1.55 -15.38
N PRO A 197 21.82 -0.46 -15.71
CA PRO A 197 23.22 -0.59 -16.08
C PRO A 197 24.07 -1.00 -14.88
N ASP A 198 25.20 -1.56 -15.14
CA ASP A 198 26.32 -2.16 -14.39
C ASP A 198 26.69 -1.68 -12.97
N VAL A 199 25.81 -1.08 -12.21
CA VAL A 199 26.09 -0.71 -10.82
C VAL A 199 25.55 -1.78 -9.89
N ASP A 200 26.42 -2.65 -9.38
CA ASP A 200 26.09 -3.75 -8.46
C ASP A 200 24.73 -4.39 -8.73
N THR A 201 24.57 -4.89 -9.94
CA THR A 201 23.31 -5.44 -10.48
C THR A 201 22.72 -6.51 -9.57
N GLU A 202 23.55 -7.24 -8.82
CA GLU A 202 23.06 -8.27 -7.89
C GLU A 202 22.42 -7.66 -6.64
N ALA A 203 23.00 -6.61 -6.06
CA ALA A 203 22.44 -5.93 -4.91
C ALA A 203 21.11 -5.24 -5.27
N VAL A 204 21.06 -4.53 -6.39
CA VAL A 204 19.83 -3.90 -6.90
C VAL A 204 18.75 -4.94 -7.17
N ARG A 205 19.06 -6.03 -7.85
CA ARG A 205 18.11 -7.13 -8.07
C ARG A 205 17.58 -7.69 -6.78
N ARG A 206 18.45 -7.91 -5.78
CA ARG A 206 18.07 -8.46 -4.48
C ARG A 206 17.09 -7.56 -3.74
N GLU A 207 17.30 -6.25 -3.75
CA GLU A 207 16.37 -5.31 -3.09
C GLU A 207 15.01 -5.25 -3.82
N LEU A 208 15.01 -5.14 -5.15
CA LEU A 208 13.77 -5.16 -5.92
C LEU A 208 13.02 -6.50 -5.81
N ALA A 209 13.74 -7.61 -5.72
CA ALA A 209 13.16 -8.92 -5.54
C ALA A 209 12.46 -9.06 -4.18
N LYS A 210 13.01 -8.51 -3.10
CA LYS A 210 12.36 -8.51 -1.76
C LYS A 210 10.99 -7.86 -1.80
N GLU A 211 10.87 -6.72 -2.47
CA GLU A 211 9.58 -6.04 -2.63
C GLU A 211 8.62 -6.87 -3.49
N LEU A 212 9.04 -7.20 -4.72
CA LEU A 212 8.15 -7.80 -5.72
C LEU A 212 7.67 -9.20 -5.37
N PHE A 213 8.46 -9.96 -4.61
CA PHE A 213 8.13 -11.32 -4.22
C PHE A 213 7.78 -11.45 -2.72
N PHE A 214 7.43 -10.34 -2.08
CA PHE A 214 6.89 -10.37 -0.73
C PHE A 214 5.63 -11.25 -0.67
N GLU A 215 5.63 -12.21 0.27
CA GLU A 215 4.52 -13.13 0.48
C GLU A 215 3.60 -12.61 1.60
N PRO A 216 2.40 -12.10 1.29
CA PRO A 216 1.53 -11.48 2.30
C PRO A 216 0.82 -12.48 3.20
N GLU A 217 0.43 -13.67 2.71
CA GLU A 217 -0.37 -14.63 3.47
C GLU A 217 0.27 -15.05 4.80
N PRO A 218 1.60 -15.37 4.89
CA PRO A 218 2.25 -15.69 6.15
C PRO A 218 2.22 -14.54 7.15
N VAL A 219 2.25 -13.29 6.68
CA VAL A 219 2.14 -12.09 7.54
C VAL A 219 0.70 -11.91 8.02
N PHE A 220 -0.28 -12.04 7.12
CA PHE A 220 -1.69 -11.96 7.48
C PHE A 220 -2.08 -12.98 8.55
N ALA A 221 -1.54 -14.22 8.45
CA ALA A 221 -1.77 -15.28 9.44
C ALA A 221 -1.20 -14.96 10.83
N GLN A 222 -0.27 -14.02 10.95
CA GLN A 222 0.32 -13.58 12.21
C GLN A 222 -0.39 -12.38 12.84
N VAL A 223 -1.20 -11.62 12.07
CA VAL A 223 -2.00 -10.51 12.60
C VAL A 223 -2.95 -11.04 13.69
N ARG A 224 -3.05 -10.37 14.84
CA ARG A 224 -3.90 -10.78 15.97
C ARG A 224 -4.90 -9.70 16.38
N VAL A 225 -4.88 -8.58 15.70
CA VAL A 225 -5.73 -7.42 16.01
C VAL A 225 -6.97 -7.38 15.12
N PRO A 226 -8.07 -6.76 15.59
CA PRO A 226 -9.25 -6.49 14.76
C PRO A 226 -8.84 -5.78 13.47
N THR A 227 -9.38 -6.24 12.35
CA THR A 227 -9.02 -5.73 11.03
C THR A 227 -10.27 -5.46 10.19
N LEU A 228 -10.39 -4.24 9.69
CA LEU A 228 -11.41 -3.81 8.74
C LEU A 228 -10.77 -3.62 7.37
N LEU A 229 -11.36 -4.25 6.36
CA LEU A 229 -10.90 -4.21 4.97
C LEU A 229 -11.94 -3.55 4.09
N PHE A 230 -11.49 -2.62 3.23
CA PHE A 230 -12.30 -2.01 2.19
C PHE A 230 -11.75 -2.34 0.82
N TYR A 231 -12.64 -2.68 -0.11
CA TYR A 231 -12.33 -2.87 -1.52
C TYR A 231 -13.39 -2.18 -2.37
N GLY A 232 -12.98 -1.61 -3.51
CA GLY A 232 -13.90 -1.26 -4.56
C GLY A 232 -14.19 -2.47 -5.44
N ASP A 233 -15.41 -2.60 -5.96
CA ASP A 233 -15.77 -3.73 -6.85
C ASP A 233 -15.20 -3.58 -8.27
N ASP A 234 -14.77 -2.36 -8.65
CA ASP A 234 -14.14 -2.03 -9.93
C ASP A 234 -12.64 -1.68 -9.81
N ASP A 235 -11.95 -2.26 -8.83
CA ASP A 235 -10.51 -2.04 -8.63
C ASP A 235 -9.67 -2.67 -9.76
N SER A 236 -9.04 -1.82 -10.56
CA SER A 236 -8.15 -2.24 -11.66
C SER A 236 -6.69 -2.47 -11.23
N TRP A 237 -6.35 -2.22 -9.98
CA TRP A 237 -5.01 -2.40 -9.41
C TRP A 237 -4.91 -3.62 -8.51
N THR A 238 -5.96 -3.91 -7.75
CA THR A 238 -5.98 -4.99 -6.77
C THR A 238 -6.89 -6.12 -7.22
N PRO A 239 -6.41 -7.36 -7.31
CA PRO A 239 -7.27 -8.52 -7.57
C PRO A 239 -8.13 -8.79 -6.32
N VAL A 240 -9.33 -8.19 -6.27
CA VAL A 240 -10.19 -8.14 -5.09
C VAL A 240 -10.54 -9.54 -4.56
N GLN A 241 -11.07 -10.41 -5.40
CA GLN A 241 -11.50 -11.75 -4.96
C GLN A 241 -10.36 -12.63 -4.44
N PRO A 242 -9.18 -12.71 -5.11
CA PRO A 242 -8.00 -13.36 -4.56
C PRO A 242 -7.54 -12.76 -3.22
N SER A 243 -7.61 -11.44 -3.06
CA SER A 243 -7.22 -10.75 -1.83
C SER A 243 -8.15 -11.06 -0.67
N ILE A 244 -9.46 -11.02 -0.90
CA ILE A 244 -10.47 -11.45 0.09
C ILE A 244 -10.24 -12.91 0.51
N LYS A 245 -9.98 -13.79 -0.47
CA LYS A 245 -9.70 -15.21 -0.20
C LYS A 245 -8.46 -15.39 0.69
N ALA A 246 -7.38 -14.65 0.43
CA ALA A 246 -6.16 -14.72 1.22
C ALA A 246 -6.42 -14.27 2.68
N TRP A 247 -7.10 -13.13 2.90
CA TRP A 247 -7.46 -12.67 4.22
C TRP A 247 -8.38 -13.64 4.96
N ARG A 248 -9.42 -14.17 4.30
CA ARG A 248 -10.31 -15.18 4.88
C ARG A 248 -9.56 -16.47 5.19
N GLY A 249 -8.65 -16.92 4.32
CA GLY A 249 -7.81 -18.08 4.56
C GLY A 249 -6.90 -17.92 5.78
N ALA A 250 -6.34 -16.73 5.96
CA ALA A 250 -5.43 -16.42 7.05
C ALA A 250 -6.14 -16.17 8.41
N ARG A 251 -7.32 -15.55 8.40
CA ARG A 251 -7.97 -15.00 9.61
C ARG A 251 -9.45 -15.43 9.79
N GLY A 252 -10.03 -16.18 8.86
CA GLY A 252 -11.44 -16.59 8.94
C GLY A 252 -12.39 -15.40 9.03
N ASP A 253 -13.33 -15.46 10.00
CA ASP A 253 -14.32 -14.41 10.26
C ASP A 253 -13.82 -13.32 11.22
N GLU A 254 -12.56 -13.36 11.64
CA GLU A 254 -11.96 -12.32 12.49
C GLU A 254 -11.63 -11.03 11.75
N VAL A 255 -11.75 -11.02 10.40
CA VAL A 255 -11.65 -9.82 9.58
C VAL A 255 -13.01 -9.39 9.08
N GLU A 256 -13.30 -8.13 9.19
CA GLU A 256 -14.48 -7.52 8.59
C GLU A 256 -14.16 -6.99 7.21
N ILE A 257 -14.93 -7.35 6.20
CA ILE A 257 -14.68 -7.00 4.79
C ILE A 257 -15.89 -6.28 4.22
N VAL A 258 -15.64 -5.10 3.66
CA VAL A 258 -16.63 -4.28 2.96
C VAL A 258 -16.19 -4.10 1.51
N VAL A 259 -17.05 -4.49 0.58
CA VAL A 259 -16.86 -4.20 -0.85
C VAL A 259 -17.82 -3.10 -1.23
N ILE A 260 -17.30 -1.98 -1.72
CA ILE A 260 -18.08 -0.78 -2.01
C ILE A 260 -18.39 -0.73 -3.51
N PRO A 261 -19.67 -0.84 -3.89
CA PRO A 261 -20.06 -0.83 -5.29
C PRO A 261 -19.73 0.51 -5.97
N GLY A 262 -19.26 0.44 -7.21
CA GLY A 262 -18.99 1.61 -8.06
C GLY A 262 -17.74 2.39 -7.66
N THR A 263 -16.88 1.84 -6.82
CA THR A 263 -15.58 2.44 -6.49
C THR A 263 -14.44 1.60 -7.05
N GLY A 264 -13.30 2.27 -7.31
CA GLY A 264 -12.08 1.65 -7.82
C GLY A 264 -11.07 1.33 -6.71
N HIS A 265 -9.81 1.68 -6.97
CA HIS A 265 -8.70 1.46 -6.04
C HIS A 265 -8.78 2.33 -4.79
N GLU A 266 -9.37 3.49 -4.89
CA GLU A 266 -9.70 4.40 -3.80
C GLU A 266 -11.20 4.29 -3.47
N PRO A 267 -11.63 4.62 -2.24
CA PRO A 267 -13.04 4.57 -1.85
C PRO A 267 -13.80 5.79 -2.39
N THR A 268 -13.62 6.10 -3.68
CA THR A 268 -14.22 7.25 -4.37
C THR A 268 -14.97 6.81 -5.61
N PHE A 269 -16.03 7.54 -5.95
CA PHE A 269 -16.72 7.43 -7.23
C PHE A 269 -15.93 8.15 -8.34
N GLU A 270 -16.35 8.00 -9.60
CA GLU A 270 -15.71 8.63 -10.76
C GLU A 270 -15.65 10.17 -10.67
N ASP A 271 -16.59 10.81 -10.00
CA ASP A 271 -16.62 12.26 -9.77
C ASP A 271 -15.66 12.73 -8.64
N GLY A 272 -14.90 11.81 -8.05
CA GLY A 272 -13.99 12.08 -6.94
C GLY A 272 -14.64 12.14 -5.54
N THR A 273 -15.96 11.95 -5.47
CA THR A 273 -16.67 11.94 -4.18
C THR A 273 -16.31 10.70 -3.39
N ILE A 274 -15.94 10.87 -2.13
CA ILE A 274 -15.69 9.74 -1.21
C ILE A 274 -17.01 9.02 -0.97
N ALA A 275 -17.00 7.70 -1.08
CA ALA A 275 -18.18 6.86 -0.91
C ALA A 275 -18.75 6.99 0.52
N PRO A 276 -20.01 7.40 0.70
CA PRO A 276 -20.59 7.58 2.03
C PRO A 276 -20.63 6.28 2.86
N GLU A 277 -20.68 5.14 2.22
CA GLU A 277 -20.61 3.84 2.88
C GLU A 277 -19.25 3.61 3.55
N TYR A 278 -18.14 3.95 2.85
CA TYR A 278 -16.81 3.91 3.40
C TYR A 278 -16.70 4.81 4.65
N GLU A 279 -17.09 6.07 4.50
CA GLU A 279 -17.02 7.06 5.57
C GLU A 279 -17.81 6.61 6.82
N ARG A 280 -19.07 6.25 6.62
CA ARG A 280 -19.94 5.80 7.71
C ARG A 280 -19.35 4.59 8.41
N LYS A 281 -18.96 3.55 7.66
CA LYS A 281 -18.44 2.31 8.23
C LYS A 281 -17.10 2.52 8.95
N LEU A 282 -16.23 3.36 8.39
CA LEU A 282 -14.96 3.72 9.01
C LEU A 282 -15.18 4.36 10.39
N VAL A 283 -16.03 5.39 10.44
CA VAL A 283 -16.30 6.13 11.68
C VAL A 283 -16.98 5.25 12.73
N GLU A 284 -18.03 4.51 12.35
CA GLU A 284 -18.75 3.60 13.26
C GLU A 284 -17.78 2.55 13.84
N TRP A 285 -17.01 1.87 12.98
CA TRP A 285 -16.10 0.80 13.40
C TRP A 285 -14.99 1.30 14.33
N LEU A 286 -14.45 2.49 14.06
CA LEU A 286 -13.41 3.09 14.88
C LEU A 286 -13.97 3.65 16.20
N ALA A 287 -15.19 4.22 16.22
CA ALA A 287 -15.83 4.72 17.43
C ALA A 287 -16.02 3.63 18.49
N GLU A 288 -16.35 2.40 18.07
CA GLU A 288 -16.44 1.23 18.96
C GLU A 288 -15.11 0.87 19.64
N ARG A 289 -13.98 1.37 19.10
CA ARG A 289 -12.60 1.07 19.53
C ARG A 289 -11.87 2.25 20.13
N ALA A 290 -12.52 3.43 20.17
CA ALA A 290 -11.95 4.67 20.71
C ALA A 290 -11.86 4.69 22.24
N GLY A 291 -12.64 3.83 22.91
CA GLY A 291 -12.77 3.75 24.38
C GLY A 291 -11.63 3.00 25.06
#